data_0b4ceb6973945be100c75874675e29d4
#
_entry.id   0b4ceb6973945be100c75874675e29d4
#
_cell.length_a   1.000
_cell.length_b   1.000
_cell.length_c   1.000
_cell.angle_alpha   90.00
_cell.angle_beta   90.00
_cell.angle_gamma   90.00
#
_symmetry.space_group_name_H-M   'P 1'
#
loop_
_entity.id
_entity.type
_entity.pdbx_description
1 polymer ?
#
loop_
_entity_poly.entity_id
_entity_poly.type
_entity_poly.pdbx_seq_one_letter_code
_entity_poly.pdbx_strand_id
1 'polypeptide(L)'
;MSAKSEEGAHLLSAQSHHEQAASFHREASRHYETGKDYAHAAHQAWIAYGHGLQARDRAGEVVSRYAEHVVAGQSPDSETPFSLEAASNGMGESAHGGLSCAEHQATAADHHEHAARRLADASRHFAAKDDVPALREAQTAVALGVLALFHSEQAAKRHVKEIGLVSATTDVL
;
A
#
# COMPACT_ATOMS: atom_id res chain seq x y z
N MET A 1 -5.94 -1.84 -29.70
CA MET A 1 -4.87 -1.55 -28.72
C MET A 1 -4.24 -2.87 -28.35
N SER A 2 -2.92 -2.96 -28.26
CA SER A 2 -2.26 -4.23 -27.87
C SER A 2 -2.45 -4.46 -26.37
N ALA A 3 -2.69 -5.72 -25.93
CA ALA A 3 -2.81 -6.09 -24.51
C ALA A 3 -1.66 -5.53 -23.64
N LYS A 4 -0.44 -5.54 -24.16
CA LYS A 4 0.75 -4.94 -23.50
C LYS A 4 0.64 -3.42 -23.28
N SER A 5 -0.14 -2.70 -24.08
CA SER A 5 -0.37 -1.25 -23.90
C SER A 5 -1.33 -0.99 -22.75
N GLU A 6 -2.28 -1.87 -22.53
CA GLU A 6 -3.25 -1.78 -21.41
C GLU A 6 -2.59 -2.07 -20.06
N GLU A 7 -1.73 -3.08 -20.02
CA GLU A 7 -0.99 -3.47 -18.81
C GLU A 7 -0.05 -2.35 -18.34
N GLY A 8 0.69 -1.72 -19.27
CA GLY A 8 1.49 -0.54 -18.96
C GLY A 8 0.64 0.60 -18.37
N ALA A 9 -0.56 0.82 -18.94
CA ALA A 9 -1.49 1.83 -18.42
C ALA A 9 -2.00 1.50 -17.02
N HIS A 10 -2.27 0.22 -16.72
CA HIS A 10 -2.67 -0.21 -15.37
C HIS A 10 -1.56 0.02 -14.33
N LEU A 11 -0.30 -0.28 -14.66
CA LEU A 11 0.83 -0.03 -13.76
C LEU A 11 1.05 1.46 -13.50
N LEU A 12 0.96 2.30 -14.54
CA LEU A 12 1.07 3.76 -14.39
C LEU A 12 -0.09 4.33 -13.55
N SER A 13 -1.30 3.79 -13.74
CA SER A 13 -2.44 4.16 -12.92
C SER A 13 -2.24 3.75 -11.45
N ALA A 14 -1.76 2.53 -11.19
CA ALA A 14 -1.45 2.07 -9.85
C ALA A 14 -0.34 2.91 -9.19
N GLN A 15 0.71 3.26 -9.94
CA GLN A 15 1.75 4.17 -9.47
C GLN A 15 1.17 5.51 -9.03
N SER A 16 0.36 6.16 -9.88
CA SER A 16 -0.28 7.44 -9.55
C SER A 16 -1.14 7.37 -8.30
N HIS A 17 -1.90 6.30 -8.13
CA HIS A 17 -2.70 6.10 -6.92
C HIS A 17 -1.83 5.91 -5.67
N HIS A 18 -0.70 5.20 -5.75
CA HIS A 18 0.25 5.10 -4.64
C HIS A 18 0.86 6.47 -4.29
N GLU A 19 1.24 7.28 -5.26
CA GLU A 19 1.76 8.64 -5.03
C GLU A 19 0.73 9.53 -4.33
N GLN A 20 -0.54 9.47 -4.74
CA GLN A 20 -1.64 10.19 -4.09
C GLN A 20 -1.88 9.69 -2.68
N ALA A 21 -1.93 8.37 -2.46
CA ALA A 21 -2.06 7.80 -1.12
C ALA A 21 -0.94 8.26 -0.19
N ALA A 22 0.31 8.24 -0.65
CA ALA A 22 1.45 8.72 0.13
C ALA A 22 1.30 10.19 0.53
N SER A 23 0.87 11.05 -0.41
CA SER A 23 0.66 12.48 -0.14
C SER A 23 -0.39 12.71 0.95
N PHE A 24 -1.55 12.06 0.84
CA PHE A 24 -2.63 12.18 1.83
C PHE A 24 -2.26 11.59 3.19
N HIS A 25 -1.52 10.48 3.23
CA HIS A 25 -1.00 9.92 4.48
C HIS A 25 0.00 10.86 5.17
N ARG A 26 0.88 11.52 4.43
CA ARG A 26 1.79 12.52 5.00
C ARG A 26 1.05 13.72 5.56
N GLU A 27 -0.02 14.15 4.91
CA GLU A 27 -0.88 15.23 5.42
C GLU A 27 -1.59 14.79 6.71
N ALA A 28 -2.18 13.60 6.73
CA ALA A 28 -2.79 13.02 7.92
C ALA A 28 -1.80 12.95 9.09
N SER A 29 -0.59 12.45 8.84
CA SER A 29 0.48 12.39 9.86
C SER A 29 0.75 13.75 10.49
N ARG A 30 0.96 14.79 9.67
CA ARG A 30 1.21 16.17 10.16
C ARG A 30 0.05 16.72 11.02
N HIS A 31 -1.19 16.44 10.65
CA HIS A 31 -2.35 16.86 11.44
C HIS A 31 -2.44 16.10 12.77
N TYR A 32 -2.14 14.82 12.79
CA TYR A 32 -2.05 14.05 14.03
C TYR A 32 -0.91 14.52 14.94
N GLU A 33 0.27 14.85 14.40
CA GLU A 33 1.41 15.39 15.16
C GLU A 33 1.08 16.73 15.83
N THR A 34 0.38 17.60 15.13
CA THR A 34 0.00 18.94 15.68
C THR A 34 -1.11 18.86 16.71
N GLY A 35 -1.89 17.78 16.73
CA GLY A 35 -3.00 17.56 17.68
C GLY A 35 -4.15 18.56 17.58
N LYS A 36 -4.23 19.35 16.48
CA LYS A 36 -5.19 20.45 16.35
C LYS A 36 -6.45 20.13 15.55
N ASP A 37 -6.37 19.19 14.63
CA ASP A 37 -7.48 18.85 13.73
C ASP A 37 -7.51 17.35 13.40
N TYR A 38 -7.94 16.59 14.38
CA TYR A 38 -8.10 15.13 14.25
C TYR A 38 -9.15 14.74 13.19
N ALA A 39 -10.19 15.56 13.00
CA ALA A 39 -11.21 15.27 12.00
C ALA A 39 -10.65 15.39 10.59
N HIS A 40 -9.85 16.43 10.33
CA HIS A 40 -9.15 16.59 9.06
C HIS A 40 -8.12 15.48 8.83
N ALA A 41 -7.33 15.14 9.86
CA ALA A 41 -6.37 14.03 9.79
C ALA A 41 -7.07 12.70 9.40
N ALA A 42 -8.19 12.38 10.04
CA ALA A 42 -8.95 11.18 9.73
C ALA A 42 -9.53 11.21 8.32
N HIS A 43 -9.99 12.36 7.85
CA HIS A 43 -10.48 12.53 6.48
C HIS A 43 -9.39 12.30 5.44
N GLN A 44 -8.21 12.88 5.63
CA GLN A 44 -7.05 12.67 4.75
C GLN A 44 -6.62 11.20 4.74
N ALA A 45 -6.57 10.55 5.91
CA ALA A 45 -6.27 9.13 6.03
C ALA A 45 -7.28 8.25 5.27
N TRP A 46 -8.56 8.61 5.29
CA TRP A 46 -9.60 7.90 4.55
C TRP A 46 -9.43 8.02 3.04
N ILE A 47 -9.12 9.23 2.53
CA ILE A 47 -8.82 9.43 1.11
C ILE A 47 -7.60 8.62 0.70
N ALA A 48 -6.53 8.66 1.51
CA ALA A 48 -5.32 7.89 1.28
C ALA A 48 -5.61 6.38 1.18
N TYR A 49 -6.42 5.86 2.11
CA TYR A 49 -6.83 4.45 2.12
C TYR A 49 -7.56 4.06 0.82
N GLY A 50 -8.48 4.92 0.35
CA GLY A 50 -9.19 4.70 -0.92
C GLY A 50 -8.24 4.62 -2.12
N HIS A 51 -7.26 5.51 -2.21
CA HIS A 51 -6.22 5.44 -3.24
C HIS A 51 -5.35 4.18 -3.10
N GLY A 52 -5.00 3.79 -1.88
CA GLY A 52 -4.24 2.57 -1.61
C GLY A 52 -4.95 1.31 -2.11
N LEU A 53 -6.26 1.20 -1.91
CA LEU A 53 -7.07 0.11 -2.43
C LEU A 53 -7.05 0.08 -3.97
N GLN A 54 -7.27 1.23 -4.61
CA GLN A 54 -7.25 1.32 -6.07
C GLN A 54 -5.89 0.95 -6.67
N ALA A 55 -4.81 1.40 -6.05
CA ALA A 55 -3.45 1.04 -6.46
C ALA A 55 -3.21 -0.47 -6.39
N ARG A 56 -3.58 -1.09 -5.27
CA ARG A 56 -3.45 -2.54 -5.06
C ARG A 56 -4.24 -3.33 -6.08
N ASP A 57 -5.49 -2.95 -6.33
CA ASP A 57 -6.36 -3.69 -7.24
C ASP A 57 -5.82 -3.63 -8.68
N ARG A 58 -5.39 -2.45 -9.15
CA ARG A 58 -4.81 -2.29 -10.48
C ARG A 58 -3.47 -3.02 -10.66
N ALA A 59 -2.58 -2.96 -9.68
CA ALA A 59 -1.33 -3.70 -9.73
C ALA A 59 -1.58 -5.22 -9.65
N GLY A 60 -2.53 -5.64 -8.81
CA GLY A 60 -2.93 -7.03 -8.64
C GLY A 60 -3.50 -7.66 -9.91
N GLU A 61 -4.29 -6.91 -10.70
CA GLU A 61 -4.77 -7.36 -12.01
C GLU A 61 -3.61 -7.69 -12.97
N VAL A 62 -2.59 -6.83 -13.03
CA VAL A 62 -1.42 -7.07 -13.88
C VAL A 62 -0.65 -8.28 -13.39
N VAL A 63 -0.39 -8.38 -12.09
CA VAL A 63 0.31 -9.53 -11.48
C VAL A 63 -0.41 -10.83 -11.80
N SER A 64 -1.74 -10.90 -11.65
CA SER A 64 -2.52 -12.10 -11.91
C SER A 64 -2.45 -12.54 -13.36
N ARG A 65 -2.62 -11.62 -14.31
CA ARG A 65 -2.53 -11.93 -15.75
C ARG A 65 -1.15 -12.44 -16.15
N TYR A 66 -0.09 -11.83 -15.62
CA TYR A 66 1.29 -12.25 -15.96
C TYR A 66 1.71 -13.54 -15.28
N ALA A 67 1.27 -13.80 -14.05
CA ALA A 67 1.53 -15.07 -13.38
C ALA A 67 0.99 -16.26 -14.20
N GLU A 68 -0.19 -16.13 -14.79
CA GLU A 68 -0.77 -17.14 -15.69
C GLU A 68 0.11 -17.38 -16.94
N HIS A 69 0.65 -16.33 -17.54
CA HIS A 69 1.51 -16.42 -18.74
C HIS A 69 2.90 -17.01 -18.43
N VAL A 70 3.49 -16.62 -17.31
CA VAL A 70 4.82 -17.10 -16.90
C VAL A 70 4.75 -18.58 -16.51
N VAL A 71 3.73 -19.00 -15.75
CA VAL A 71 3.53 -20.40 -15.37
C VAL A 71 3.25 -21.28 -16.60
N ALA A 72 2.54 -20.80 -17.60
CA ALA A 72 2.27 -21.54 -18.84
C ALA A 72 3.54 -21.74 -19.71
N GLY A 73 4.58 -20.94 -19.52
CA GLY A 73 5.82 -20.96 -20.31
C GLY A 73 7.04 -21.54 -19.62
N GLN A 74 6.98 -21.86 -18.31
CA GLN A 74 8.12 -22.33 -17.52
C GLN A 74 8.06 -23.84 -17.25
N SER A 75 9.24 -24.52 -17.40
CA SER A 75 9.47 -25.87 -16.91
C SER A 75 9.38 -25.94 -15.38
N PRO A 76 8.99 -27.08 -14.79
CA PRO A 76 8.68 -27.22 -13.35
C PRO A 76 9.85 -27.01 -12.37
N ASP A 77 11.04 -26.69 -12.84
CA ASP A 77 12.27 -26.51 -12.02
C ASP A 77 12.55 -25.04 -11.63
N SER A 78 11.64 -24.12 -11.89
CA SER A 78 11.80 -22.70 -11.56
C SER A 78 11.28 -22.39 -10.16
N GLU A 79 12.11 -21.78 -9.34
CA GLU A 79 11.86 -21.41 -7.94
C GLU A 79 10.46 -20.86 -7.69
N THR A 80 9.82 -21.32 -6.61
CA THR A 80 8.46 -21.00 -6.19
C THR A 80 8.16 -19.50 -6.21
N PRO A 81 6.98 -19.08 -6.75
CA PRO A 81 6.57 -17.70 -6.70
C PRO A 81 6.41 -17.23 -5.24
N PHE A 82 6.79 -15.99 -4.99
CA PHE A 82 6.64 -15.31 -3.71
C PHE A 82 5.23 -15.52 -3.16
N SER A 83 5.11 -16.20 -2.03
CA SER A 83 3.82 -16.38 -1.35
C SER A 83 3.47 -15.13 -0.55
N LEU A 84 2.33 -14.54 -0.85
CA LEU A 84 1.77 -13.39 -0.11
C LEU A 84 1.56 -13.71 1.38
N GLU A 85 1.38 -15.01 1.71
CA GLU A 85 1.25 -15.51 3.08
C GLU A 85 2.52 -15.33 3.91
N ALA A 86 3.72 -15.37 3.27
CA ALA A 86 4.99 -15.15 3.96
C ALA A 86 5.15 -13.69 4.42
N ALA A 87 4.59 -12.74 3.69
CA ALA A 87 4.62 -11.33 4.06
C ALA A 87 3.67 -11.00 5.23
N SER A 88 2.55 -11.71 5.34
CA SER A 88 1.56 -11.49 6.41
C SER A 88 1.93 -12.15 7.74
N ASN A 89 2.62 -13.29 7.71
CA ASN A 89 2.97 -14.06 8.92
C ASN A 89 4.16 -13.46 9.71
N GLY A 90 4.92 -12.53 9.13
CA GLY A 90 6.03 -11.85 9.82
C GLY A 90 5.62 -10.63 10.64
N MET A 91 4.37 -10.20 10.55
CA MET A 91 3.88 -9.01 11.22
C MET A 91 3.27 -9.35 12.58
N GLY A 92 4.13 -9.79 13.51
CA GLY A 92 3.73 -9.98 14.90
C GLY A 92 3.22 -8.67 15.49
N GLU A 93 2.04 -8.73 16.11
CA GLU A 93 1.33 -7.62 16.77
C GLU A 93 2.19 -6.84 17.78
N SER A 94 3.29 -7.45 18.25
CA SER A 94 4.21 -6.89 19.25
C SER A 94 5.12 -5.76 18.74
N ALA A 95 5.44 -5.70 17.45
CA ALA A 95 6.40 -4.71 16.93
C ALA A 95 5.77 -3.33 16.67
N HIS A 96 4.44 -3.26 16.49
CA HIS A 96 3.74 -2.03 16.09
C HIS A 96 2.81 -1.46 17.18
N GLY A 97 2.70 -2.10 18.33
CA GLY A 97 1.81 -1.70 19.43
C GLY A 97 2.16 -0.37 20.12
N GLY A 98 3.33 0.21 19.80
CA GLY A 98 3.82 1.47 20.34
C GLY A 98 3.65 2.70 19.45
N LEU A 99 3.41 2.55 18.14
CA LEU A 99 3.35 3.69 17.21
C LEU A 99 2.08 4.53 17.42
N SER A 100 2.24 5.86 17.39
CA SER A 100 1.13 6.83 17.39
C SER A 100 0.34 6.81 16.07
N CYS A 101 -0.83 7.49 16.03
CA CYS A 101 -1.56 7.68 14.76
C CYS A 101 -0.69 8.34 13.70
N ALA A 102 0.09 9.36 14.06
CA ALA A 102 0.99 10.05 13.16
C ALA A 102 2.06 9.13 12.57
N GLU A 103 2.72 8.34 13.42
CA GLU A 103 3.78 7.41 12.99
C GLU A 103 3.22 6.29 12.09
N HIS A 104 2.04 5.77 12.38
CA HIS A 104 1.38 4.82 11.48
C HIS A 104 1.08 5.45 10.11
N GLN A 105 0.58 6.70 10.08
CA GLN A 105 0.31 7.39 8.82
C GLN A 105 1.61 7.68 8.05
N ALA A 106 2.68 8.10 8.72
CA ALA A 106 4.00 8.30 8.11
C ALA A 106 4.53 6.99 7.49
N THR A 107 4.44 5.88 8.23
CA THR A 107 4.89 4.57 7.75
C THR A 107 4.05 4.09 6.54
N ALA A 108 2.73 4.32 6.56
CA ALA A 108 1.88 4.03 5.40
C ALA A 108 2.31 4.84 4.16
N ALA A 109 2.63 6.13 4.34
CA ALA A 109 3.13 6.97 3.26
C ALA A 109 4.44 6.42 2.66
N ASP A 110 5.40 6.03 3.50
CA ASP A 110 6.68 5.48 3.06
C ASP A 110 6.50 4.18 2.26
N HIS A 111 5.61 3.29 2.71
CA HIS A 111 5.30 2.07 1.96
C HIS A 111 4.67 2.37 0.60
N HIS A 112 3.75 3.34 0.52
CA HIS A 112 3.16 3.76 -0.73
C HIS A 112 4.19 4.38 -1.70
N GLU A 113 5.11 5.20 -1.21
CA GLU A 113 6.21 5.73 -2.05
C GLU A 113 7.13 4.63 -2.58
N HIS A 114 7.43 3.65 -1.74
CA HIS A 114 8.21 2.50 -2.18
C HIS A 114 7.47 1.69 -3.24
N ALA A 115 6.16 1.45 -3.05
CA ALA A 115 5.33 0.76 -4.03
C ALA A 115 5.30 1.51 -5.38
N ALA A 116 5.13 2.83 -5.36
CA ALA A 116 5.15 3.64 -6.57
C ALA A 116 6.48 3.51 -7.35
N ARG A 117 7.61 3.54 -6.64
CA ARG A 117 8.93 3.32 -7.26
C ARG A 117 9.05 1.93 -7.90
N ARG A 118 8.59 0.88 -7.21
CA ARG A 118 8.59 -0.49 -7.76
C ARG A 118 7.72 -0.63 -9.01
N LEU A 119 6.57 0.05 -9.06
CA LEU A 119 5.72 0.06 -10.26
C LEU A 119 6.37 0.81 -11.42
N ALA A 120 7.10 1.89 -11.17
CA ALA A 120 7.90 2.56 -12.19
C ALA A 120 8.99 1.63 -12.76
N ASP A 121 9.65 0.85 -11.90
CA ASP A 121 10.65 -0.14 -12.31
C ASP A 121 9.99 -1.27 -13.11
N ALA A 122 8.87 -1.81 -12.65
CA ALA A 122 8.09 -2.80 -13.38
C ALA A 122 7.70 -2.31 -14.78
N SER A 123 7.22 -1.08 -14.89
CA SER A 123 6.84 -0.48 -16.17
C SER A 123 8.03 -0.37 -17.14
N ARG A 124 9.23 -0.04 -16.62
CA ARG A 124 10.47 0.00 -17.44
C ARG A 124 10.87 -1.39 -17.93
N HIS A 125 10.79 -2.41 -17.08
CA HIS A 125 11.06 -3.79 -17.46
C HIS A 125 10.07 -4.31 -18.50
N PHE A 126 8.78 -4.00 -18.36
CA PHE A 126 7.79 -4.34 -19.41
C PHE A 126 8.10 -3.68 -20.75
N ALA A 127 8.50 -2.41 -20.75
CA ALA A 127 8.90 -1.71 -21.96
C ALA A 127 10.14 -2.36 -22.63
N ALA A 128 11.05 -2.90 -21.83
CA ALA A 128 12.23 -3.64 -22.27
C ALA A 128 11.94 -5.11 -22.65
N LYS A 129 10.72 -5.61 -22.46
CA LYS A 129 10.30 -7.00 -22.66
C LYS A 129 10.95 -7.99 -21.67
N ASP A 130 11.34 -7.51 -20.50
CA ASP A 130 11.90 -8.29 -19.40
C ASP A 130 10.77 -8.69 -18.45
N ASP A 131 9.93 -9.63 -18.86
CA ASP A 131 8.68 -9.95 -18.17
C ASP A 131 8.88 -10.49 -16.72
N VAL A 132 9.94 -11.26 -16.47
CA VAL A 132 10.22 -11.83 -15.12
C VAL A 132 10.62 -10.77 -14.10
N PRO A 133 11.59 -9.88 -14.35
CA PRO A 133 11.86 -8.75 -13.46
C PRO A 133 10.64 -7.83 -13.29
N ALA A 134 9.90 -7.54 -14.38
CA ALA A 134 8.70 -6.73 -14.32
C ALA A 134 7.66 -7.29 -13.35
N LEU A 135 7.40 -8.59 -13.43
CA LEU A 135 6.47 -9.28 -12.53
C LEU A 135 6.94 -9.21 -11.07
N ARG A 136 8.23 -9.43 -10.82
CA ARG A 136 8.81 -9.36 -9.46
C ARG A 136 8.64 -7.98 -8.85
N GLU A 137 8.92 -6.92 -9.59
CA GLU A 137 8.75 -5.54 -9.12
C GLU A 137 7.28 -5.21 -8.86
N ALA A 138 6.36 -5.64 -9.72
CA ALA A 138 4.92 -5.45 -9.54
C ALA A 138 4.40 -6.22 -8.29
N GLN A 139 4.83 -7.45 -8.07
CA GLN A 139 4.49 -8.22 -6.87
C GLN A 139 5.01 -7.55 -5.59
N THR A 140 6.24 -7.03 -5.63
CA THR A 140 6.81 -6.27 -4.50
C THR A 140 5.99 -5.02 -4.20
N ALA A 141 5.53 -4.31 -5.23
CA ALA A 141 4.66 -3.14 -5.06
C ALA A 141 3.32 -3.50 -4.42
N VAL A 142 2.69 -4.61 -4.84
CA VAL A 142 1.45 -5.10 -4.22
C VAL A 142 1.66 -5.40 -2.73
N ALA A 143 2.75 -6.08 -2.37
CA ALA A 143 3.07 -6.39 -0.98
C ALA A 143 3.27 -5.12 -0.14
N LEU A 144 3.99 -4.12 -0.66
CA LEU A 144 4.17 -2.82 0.00
C LEU A 144 2.83 -2.08 0.14
N GLY A 145 1.95 -2.15 -0.84
CA GLY A 145 0.59 -1.60 -0.77
C GLY A 145 -0.23 -2.23 0.37
N VAL A 146 -0.13 -3.54 0.55
CA VAL A 146 -0.79 -4.25 1.67
C VAL A 146 -0.25 -3.78 3.02
N LEU A 147 1.08 -3.59 3.15
CA LEU A 147 1.70 -3.05 4.37
C LEU A 147 1.21 -1.62 4.67
N ALA A 148 1.11 -0.78 3.66
CA ALA A 148 0.57 0.58 3.81
C ALA A 148 -0.88 0.58 4.32
N LEU A 149 -1.74 -0.26 3.74
CA LEU A 149 -3.13 -0.41 4.18
C LEU A 149 -3.21 -0.91 5.62
N PHE A 150 -2.36 -1.88 6.02
CA PHE A 150 -2.27 -2.33 7.40
C PHE A 150 -1.97 -1.18 8.37
N HIS A 151 -0.95 -0.35 8.08
CA HIS A 151 -0.62 0.79 8.93
C HIS A 151 -1.75 1.83 8.98
N SER A 152 -2.42 2.08 7.87
CA SER A 152 -3.61 2.95 7.82
C SER A 152 -4.73 2.44 8.74
N GLU A 153 -5.00 1.14 8.74
CA GLU A 153 -5.98 0.52 9.64
C GLU A 153 -5.58 0.59 11.10
N GLN A 154 -4.30 0.41 11.44
CA GLN A 154 -3.82 0.56 12.81
C GLN A 154 -3.97 2.00 13.31
N ALA A 155 -3.69 2.99 12.45
CA ALA A 155 -3.93 4.40 12.77
C ALA A 155 -5.42 4.66 13.05
N ALA A 156 -6.32 4.13 12.23
CA ALA A 156 -7.76 4.28 12.42
C ALA A 156 -8.26 3.66 13.74
N LYS A 157 -7.81 2.44 14.06
CA LYS A 157 -8.14 1.78 15.33
C LYS A 157 -7.66 2.59 16.55
N ARG A 158 -6.46 3.16 16.45
CA ARG A 158 -5.88 3.98 17.51
C ARG A 158 -6.63 5.30 17.68
N HIS A 159 -6.96 5.95 16.56
CA HIS A 159 -7.74 7.18 16.55
C HIS A 159 -9.09 7.01 17.25
N VAL A 160 -9.84 5.96 16.96
CA VAL A 160 -11.13 5.66 17.64
C VAL A 160 -10.93 5.48 19.15
N LYS A 161 -9.86 4.80 19.55
CA LYS A 161 -9.54 4.61 20.97
C LYS A 161 -9.20 5.93 21.67
N GLU A 162 -8.41 6.79 21.04
CA GLU A 162 -8.01 8.10 21.60
C GLU A 162 -9.20 9.05 21.75
N ILE A 163 -10.09 9.13 20.76
CA ILE A 163 -11.33 9.93 20.85
C ILE A 163 -12.27 9.38 21.90
N GLY A 164 -12.44 8.07 22.00
CA GLY A 164 -13.29 7.45 23.04
C GLY A 164 -12.81 7.73 24.45
N LEU A 165 -11.51 7.83 24.68
CA LEU A 165 -10.94 8.21 25.98
C LEU A 165 -11.20 9.69 26.32
N VAL A 166 -11.15 10.59 25.32
CA VAL A 166 -11.42 12.03 25.51
C VAL A 166 -12.90 12.26 25.85
N SER A 167 -13.82 11.56 25.19
CA SER A 167 -15.26 11.66 25.49
C SER A 167 -15.58 11.19 26.90
N ALA A 168 -14.99 10.10 27.36
CA ALA A 168 -15.23 9.56 28.71
C ALA A 168 -14.70 10.45 29.83
N THR A 169 -13.71 11.31 29.56
CA THR A 169 -13.18 12.26 30.57
C THR A 169 -13.97 13.56 30.62
N THR A 170 -14.73 13.90 29.58
CA THR A 170 -15.54 15.13 29.53
C THR A 170 -16.88 14.96 30.25
N ASP A 171 -17.41 13.75 30.38
CA ASP A 171 -18.66 13.45 31.07
C ASP A 171 -18.55 13.39 32.62
N VAL A 172 -17.38 13.66 33.19
CA VAL A 172 -17.07 13.57 34.63
C VAL A 172 -16.91 14.96 35.29
N LEU A 173 -17.08 16.06 34.54
CA LEU A 173 -17.04 17.44 35.06
C LEU A 173 -18.40 18.11 35.00
#